data_b21981c7ed2fd4ed4d03a17366215717
#
_entry.id   b21981c7ed2fd4ed4d03a17366215717
#
_cell.length_a   1.000
_cell.length_b   1.000
_cell.length_c   1.000
_cell.angle_alpha   90.00
_cell.angle_beta   90.00
_cell.angle_gamma   90.00
#
_symmetry.space_group_name_H-M   'P 1'
#
loop_
_entity.id
_entity.type
_entity.pdbx_description
1 polymer ?
#
loop_
_entity_poly.entity_id
_entity_poly.type
_entity_poly.pdbx_seq_one_letter_code
_entity_poly.pdbx_strand_id
1 'polypeptide(L)'
;MTRLRIDLAYDGGGFYGWAKQPNLRTVQGTIEDALHKVLRVPTDDAAEPLRLTVAGRTDTGVHASHQVAHLDVSDEVLNRCVGHMTIPVTEALTRRLKAVLPSDIVIHGIAVAPVGFDARFSALERTYVYRVADRSSEVDPRLRGCVLTVDEALDLELMNRAASLTIGLHDFGSFATPNPGGTTIREVKTAYWRRVPITPLVPDEMASHEAYRTPSLESGLVVFTIVADAFARNMVRSLVGSCIKVGSGRKSLEWFAGKMAEPVREGSSGTIAPQGLTLEHIAYPADDQLAARAEAIRAVRTL
;
A
#
# COMPACT_ATOMS: atom_id res chain seq x y z
N MET A 1 16.95 1.21 -24.39
CA MET A 1 16.43 1.30 -23.00
C MET A 1 15.02 0.77 -22.98
N THR A 2 14.80 -0.29 -22.22
CA THR A 2 13.47 -0.87 -22.04
C THR A 2 12.93 -0.51 -20.64
N ARG A 3 11.71 0.02 -20.56
CA ARG A 3 11.01 0.19 -19.30
C ARG A 3 10.30 -1.10 -18.92
N LEU A 4 10.56 -1.57 -17.71
CA LEU A 4 9.89 -2.72 -17.13
C LEU A 4 8.88 -2.25 -16.09
N ARG A 5 7.67 -2.81 -16.12
CA ARG A 5 6.69 -2.75 -15.03
C ARG A 5 6.92 -3.97 -14.14
N ILE A 6 6.98 -3.75 -12.84
CA ILE A 6 7.17 -4.77 -11.80
C ILE A 6 5.98 -4.71 -10.85
N ASP A 7 5.21 -5.77 -10.81
CA ASP A 7 4.10 -5.97 -9.86
C ASP A 7 4.58 -6.87 -8.73
N LEU A 8 4.40 -6.42 -7.47
CA LEU A 8 4.99 -7.07 -6.31
C LEU A 8 4.16 -6.90 -5.03
N ALA A 9 4.42 -7.77 -4.05
CA ALA A 9 3.89 -7.70 -2.69
C ALA A 9 5.02 -7.76 -1.66
N TYR A 10 4.77 -7.26 -0.46
CA TYR A 10 5.70 -7.40 0.66
C TYR A 10 5.02 -7.34 2.02
N ASP A 11 5.56 -8.11 2.97
CA ASP A 11 5.35 -7.89 4.40
C ASP A 11 6.25 -6.74 4.86
N GLY A 12 5.63 -5.61 5.19
CA GLY A 12 6.34 -4.39 5.61
C GLY A 12 6.90 -4.43 7.02
N GLY A 13 6.53 -5.43 7.82
CA GLY A 13 6.84 -5.49 9.26
C GLY A 13 8.34 -5.45 9.57
N GLY A 14 9.18 -6.02 8.70
CA GLY A 14 10.64 -6.02 8.82
C GLY A 14 11.35 -4.89 8.07
N PHE A 15 10.62 -3.89 7.51
CA PHE A 15 11.19 -2.83 6.69
C PHE A 15 10.99 -1.44 7.28
N TYR A 16 11.98 -0.58 7.11
CA TYR A 16 11.90 0.86 7.40
C TYR A 16 11.22 1.64 6.26
N GLY A 17 10.15 1.05 5.70
CA GLY A 17 9.36 1.56 4.61
C GLY A 17 9.94 1.23 3.22
N TRP A 18 9.35 1.86 2.19
CA TRP A 18 9.75 1.62 0.81
C TRP A 18 11.11 2.24 0.47
N ALA A 19 11.26 3.55 0.68
CA ALA A 19 12.37 4.32 0.10
C ALA A 19 13.73 3.93 0.69
N LYS A 20 14.72 3.75 -0.18
CA LYS A 20 16.12 3.46 0.22
C LYS A 20 16.65 4.53 1.16
N GLN A 21 17.23 4.09 2.27
CA GLN A 21 17.84 4.92 3.31
C GLN A 21 19.18 4.31 3.71
N PRO A 22 20.18 5.13 4.05
CA PRO A 22 21.47 4.63 4.51
C PRO A 22 21.32 3.73 5.74
N ASN A 23 21.97 2.57 5.72
CA ASN A 23 22.06 1.61 6.84
C ASN A 23 20.72 1.04 7.34
N LEU A 24 19.63 1.24 6.60
CA LEU A 24 18.32 0.70 6.97
C LEU A 24 17.83 -0.30 5.93
N ARG A 25 17.21 -1.37 6.40
CA ARG A 25 16.56 -2.35 5.53
C ARG A 25 15.26 -1.77 4.97
N THR A 26 15.22 -1.52 3.68
CA THR A 26 14.07 -0.93 2.97
C THR A 26 13.66 -1.81 1.79
N VAL A 27 12.39 -1.77 1.39
CA VAL A 27 11.90 -2.59 0.28
C VAL A 27 12.63 -2.25 -1.01
N GLN A 28 12.77 -0.97 -1.35
CA GLN A 28 13.48 -0.50 -2.54
C GLN A 28 14.94 -0.95 -2.54
N GLY A 29 15.65 -0.76 -1.42
CA GLY A 29 17.06 -1.15 -1.31
C GLY A 29 17.24 -2.65 -1.53
N THR A 30 16.42 -3.48 -0.89
CA THR A 30 16.48 -4.94 -1.01
C THR A 30 16.22 -5.40 -2.45
N ILE A 31 15.28 -4.78 -3.18
CA ILE A 31 15.01 -5.15 -4.57
C ILE A 31 16.12 -4.66 -5.51
N GLU A 32 16.62 -3.42 -5.31
CA GLU A 32 17.72 -2.87 -6.11
C GLU A 32 18.99 -3.72 -5.94
N ASP A 33 19.34 -4.13 -4.73
CA ASP A 33 20.49 -5.02 -4.45
C ASP A 33 20.31 -6.39 -5.14
N ALA A 34 19.09 -6.95 -5.15
CA ALA A 34 18.77 -8.16 -5.86
C ALA A 34 18.88 -7.98 -7.40
N LEU A 35 18.43 -6.83 -7.94
CA LEU A 35 18.57 -6.49 -9.35
C LEU A 35 20.04 -6.38 -9.76
N HIS A 36 20.87 -5.67 -8.99
CA HIS A 36 22.32 -5.59 -9.23
C HIS A 36 22.96 -6.97 -9.32
N LYS A 37 22.61 -7.87 -8.39
CA LYS A 37 23.10 -9.26 -8.37
C LYS A 37 22.66 -10.06 -9.60
N VAL A 38 21.37 -10.01 -9.94
CA VAL A 38 20.76 -10.80 -11.02
C VAL A 38 21.20 -10.31 -12.39
N LEU A 39 21.29 -9.00 -12.59
CA LEU A 39 21.70 -8.35 -13.84
C LEU A 39 23.22 -8.20 -13.96
N ARG A 40 23.98 -8.57 -12.92
CA ARG A 40 25.44 -8.46 -12.88
C ARG A 40 25.93 -7.02 -13.16
N VAL A 41 25.24 -6.04 -12.60
CA VAL A 41 25.61 -4.63 -12.68
C VAL A 41 26.41 -4.29 -11.42
N PRO A 42 27.61 -3.73 -11.52
CA PRO A 42 28.37 -3.26 -10.38
C PRO A 42 27.58 -2.22 -9.56
N THR A 43 27.91 -2.11 -8.29
CA THR A 43 27.29 -1.14 -7.38
C THR A 43 28.17 0.10 -7.17
N ASP A 44 29.25 0.24 -7.95
CA ASP A 44 30.17 1.37 -7.91
C ASP A 44 29.55 2.61 -8.63
N ASP A 45 30.10 3.79 -8.35
CA ASP A 45 29.64 5.07 -8.91
C ASP A 45 29.80 5.19 -10.44
N ALA A 46 30.51 4.25 -11.09
CA ALA A 46 30.74 4.23 -12.52
C ALA A 46 29.60 3.56 -13.32
N ALA A 47 28.74 2.82 -12.66
CA ALA A 47 27.61 2.14 -13.27
C ALA A 47 26.33 2.99 -13.20
N GLU A 48 25.52 2.96 -14.27
CA GLU A 48 24.19 3.58 -14.23
C GLU A 48 23.32 2.86 -13.17
N PRO A 49 22.81 3.59 -12.16
CA PRO A 49 22.13 2.95 -11.04
C PRO A 49 20.79 2.34 -11.48
N LEU A 50 20.56 1.06 -11.12
CA LEU A 50 19.28 0.40 -11.29
C LEU A 50 18.28 0.96 -10.27
N ARG A 51 17.61 2.06 -10.62
CA ARG A 51 16.75 2.79 -9.70
C ARG A 51 15.27 2.53 -9.97
N LEU A 52 14.55 2.04 -8.94
CA LEU A 52 13.12 1.83 -9.02
C LEU A 52 12.33 3.12 -8.80
N THR A 53 11.35 3.36 -9.67
CA THR A 53 10.29 4.35 -9.46
C THR A 53 9.01 3.64 -9.05
N VAL A 54 8.45 3.99 -7.89
CA VAL A 54 7.29 3.32 -7.29
C VAL A 54 6.02 4.13 -7.43
N ALA A 55 4.88 3.45 -7.55
CA ALA A 55 3.55 4.07 -7.65
C ALA A 55 3.15 4.84 -6.38
N GLY A 56 3.51 4.32 -5.21
CA GLY A 56 3.27 4.97 -3.93
C GLY A 56 4.21 4.44 -2.86
N ARG A 57 4.92 5.35 -2.18
CA ARG A 57 5.76 4.95 -1.04
C ARG A 57 4.90 4.52 0.12
N THR A 58 5.29 3.45 0.80
CA THR A 58 4.74 3.03 2.08
C THR A 58 5.68 3.42 3.21
N ASP A 59 5.10 3.74 4.38
CA ASP A 59 5.86 4.06 5.58
C ASP A 59 6.41 2.78 6.25
N THR A 60 7.28 2.95 7.26
CA THR A 60 7.81 1.86 8.09
C THR A 60 6.69 0.97 8.62
N GLY A 61 6.82 -0.34 8.46
CA GLY A 61 5.88 -1.35 8.95
C GLY A 61 4.59 -1.49 8.15
N VAL A 62 4.41 -0.75 7.04
CA VAL A 62 3.22 -0.82 6.18
C VAL A 62 3.42 -1.86 5.09
N HIS A 63 2.44 -2.74 4.90
CA HIS A 63 2.46 -3.83 3.93
C HIS A 63 1.96 -3.39 2.54
N ALA A 64 2.20 -4.23 1.55
CA ALA A 64 1.53 -4.14 0.25
C ALA A 64 1.22 -5.54 -0.28
N SER A 65 -0.01 -5.77 -0.68
CA SER A 65 -0.42 -6.97 -1.43
C SER A 65 -0.29 -6.76 -2.94
N HIS A 66 -0.37 -5.50 -3.39
CA HIS A 66 -0.14 -5.13 -4.78
C HIS A 66 0.51 -3.75 -4.89
N GLN A 67 1.84 -3.72 -4.93
CA GLN A 67 2.64 -2.54 -5.26
C GLN A 67 3.09 -2.61 -6.72
N VAL A 68 3.27 -1.47 -7.35
CA VAL A 68 3.80 -1.36 -8.72
C VAL A 68 5.01 -0.45 -8.74
N ALA A 69 6.06 -0.88 -9.41
CA ALA A 69 7.23 -0.08 -9.69
C ALA A 69 7.61 -0.17 -11.17
N HIS A 70 8.42 0.76 -11.65
CA HIS A 70 9.09 0.60 -12.94
C HIS A 70 10.59 0.78 -12.80
N LEU A 71 11.31 0.15 -13.75
CA LEU A 71 12.74 0.20 -13.90
C LEU A 71 13.05 0.48 -15.38
N ASP A 72 13.90 1.46 -15.65
CA ASP A 72 14.50 1.66 -16.95
C ASP A 72 15.87 0.96 -17.01
N VAL A 73 16.07 0.08 -17.98
CA VAL A 73 17.29 -0.73 -18.10
C VAL A 73 17.68 -0.90 -19.58
N SER A 74 18.98 -0.93 -19.87
CA SER A 74 19.44 -1.20 -21.23
C SER A 74 19.18 -2.66 -21.62
N ASP A 75 18.88 -2.90 -22.88
CA ASP A 75 18.58 -4.25 -23.40
C ASP A 75 19.78 -5.18 -23.25
N GLU A 76 21.00 -4.66 -23.35
CA GLU A 76 22.23 -5.40 -23.09
C GLU A 76 22.28 -5.92 -21.65
N VAL A 77 22.06 -5.04 -20.67
CA VAL A 77 22.06 -5.40 -19.26
C VAL A 77 20.94 -6.38 -18.94
N LEU A 78 19.74 -6.11 -19.47
CA LEU A 78 18.56 -6.94 -19.26
C LEU A 78 18.78 -8.37 -19.76
N ASN A 79 19.39 -8.54 -20.93
CA ASN A 79 19.66 -9.86 -21.52
C ASN A 79 20.64 -10.71 -20.70
N ARG A 80 21.45 -10.11 -19.82
CA ARG A 80 22.37 -10.86 -18.94
C ARG A 80 21.65 -11.84 -18.01
N CYS A 81 20.39 -11.55 -17.66
CA CYS A 81 19.63 -12.46 -16.79
C CYS A 81 19.12 -13.72 -17.48
N VAL A 82 19.12 -13.80 -18.81
CA VAL A 82 18.62 -14.98 -19.54
C VAL A 82 19.57 -16.18 -19.35
N GLY A 83 20.89 -15.97 -19.51
CA GLY A 83 21.87 -17.06 -19.41
C GLY A 83 21.59 -18.16 -20.44
N HIS A 84 21.43 -19.40 -19.98
CA HIS A 84 21.15 -20.57 -20.85
C HIS A 84 19.64 -20.89 -20.96
N MET A 85 18.77 -20.02 -20.40
CA MET A 85 17.34 -20.25 -20.46
C MET A 85 16.77 -19.87 -21.84
N THR A 86 15.79 -20.66 -22.31
CA THR A 86 15.08 -20.45 -23.59
C THR A 86 13.68 -19.84 -23.35
N ILE A 87 13.59 -18.87 -22.42
CA ILE A 87 12.35 -18.22 -22.02
C ILE A 87 12.46 -16.71 -22.24
N PRO A 88 11.33 -15.98 -22.31
CA PRO A 88 11.34 -14.51 -22.41
C PRO A 88 12.17 -13.86 -21.29
N VAL A 89 12.83 -12.76 -21.62
CA VAL A 89 13.74 -12.05 -20.69
C VAL A 89 13.03 -11.59 -19.41
N THR A 90 11.78 -11.16 -19.49
CA THR A 90 10.96 -10.76 -18.34
C THR A 90 10.64 -11.93 -17.40
N GLU A 91 10.40 -13.11 -17.98
CA GLU A 91 10.19 -14.35 -17.22
C GLU A 91 11.50 -14.81 -16.56
N ALA A 92 12.61 -14.74 -17.29
CA ALA A 92 13.94 -15.05 -16.75
C ALA A 92 14.30 -14.16 -15.57
N LEU A 93 14.06 -12.85 -15.69
CA LEU A 93 14.28 -11.88 -14.62
C LEU A 93 13.37 -12.17 -13.41
N THR A 94 12.08 -12.41 -13.65
CA THR A 94 11.11 -12.78 -12.60
C THR A 94 11.57 -14.02 -11.83
N ARG A 95 11.95 -15.07 -12.54
CA ARG A 95 12.43 -16.33 -11.93
C ARG A 95 13.69 -16.13 -11.08
N ARG A 96 14.65 -15.34 -11.58
CA ARG A 96 15.90 -15.06 -10.85
C ARG A 96 15.68 -14.17 -9.63
N LEU A 97 14.84 -13.15 -9.73
CA LEU A 97 14.50 -12.30 -8.57
C LEU A 97 13.80 -13.11 -7.48
N LYS A 98 12.82 -13.96 -7.84
CA LYS A 98 12.16 -14.86 -6.87
C LYS A 98 13.13 -15.79 -6.15
N ALA A 99 14.25 -16.15 -6.77
CA ALA A 99 15.26 -17.04 -6.17
C ALA A 99 16.22 -16.33 -5.22
N VAL A 100 16.36 -15.00 -5.31
CA VAL A 100 17.35 -14.24 -4.50
C VAL A 100 16.72 -13.29 -3.51
N LEU A 101 15.46 -12.91 -3.70
CA LEU A 101 14.72 -12.05 -2.76
C LEU A 101 14.37 -12.83 -1.49
N PRO A 102 14.35 -12.15 -0.33
CA PRO A 102 13.88 -12.75 0.90
C PRO A 102 12.36 -13.05 0.83
N SER A 103 11.89 -13.95 1.69
CA SER A 103 10.50 -14.45 1.68
C SER A 103 9.43 -13.40 1.96
N ASP A 104 9.81 -12.25 2.52
CA ASP A 104 8.93 -11.12 2.80
C ASP A 104 8.75 -10.14 1.61
N ILE A 105 9.35 -10.46 0.43
CA ILE A 105 9.08 -9.78 -0.84
C ILE A 105 8.73 -10.83 -1.90
N VAL A 106 7.61 -10.62 -2.60
CA VAL A 106 7.15 -11.49 -3.69
C VAL A 106 6.99 -10.67 -4.97
N ILE A 107 7.63 -11.10 -6.05
CA ILE A 107 7.38 -10.56 -7.40
C ILE A 107 6.20 -11.33 -8.01
N HIS A 108 5.10 -10.64 -8.28
CA HIS A 108 3.96 -11.23 -8.98
C HIS A 108 4.27 -11.41 -10.46
N GLY A 109 4.82 -10.38 -11.10
CA GLY A 109 5.19 -10.42 -12.50
C GLY A 109 6.07 -9.24 -12.91
N ILE A 110 6.78 -9.42 -14.02
CA ILE A 110 7.53 -8.37 -14.72
C ILE A 110 7.12 -8.39 -16.18
N ALA A 111 6.78 -7.24 -16.73
CA ALA A 111 6.43 -7.06 -18.13
C ALA A 111 7.15 -5.85 -18.72
N VAL A 112 7.31 -5.82 -20.05
CA VAL A 112 7.68 -4.59 -20.74
C VAL A 112 6.53 -3.61 -20.58
N ALA A 113 6.81 -2.43 -20.05
CA ALA A 113 5.78 -1.43 -19.81
C ALA A 113 5.26 -0.84 -21.12
N PRO A 114 3.96 -0.54 -21.21
CA PRO A 114 3.40 0.19 -22.35
C PRO A 114 4.07 1.57 -22.50
N VAL A 115 4.03 2.12 -23.73
CA VAL A 115 4.60 3.42 -24.02
C VAL A 115 3.96 4.52 -23.15
N GLY A 116 4.77 5.35 -22.52
CA GLY A 116 4.31 6.43 -21.64
C GLY A 116 3.95 6.00 -20.23
N PHE A 117 4.11 4.72 -19.88
CA PHE A 117 3.87 4.25 -18.52
C PHE A 117 4.85 4.87 -17.51
N ASP A 118 4.33 5.47 -16.49
CA ASP A 118 5.05 5.88 -15.28
C ASP A 118 4.32 5.31 -14.05
N ALA A 119 5.00 4.48 -13.26
CA ALA A 119 4.37 3.82 -12.12
C ALA A 119 3.71 4.81 -11.13
N ARG A 120 4.32 5.99 -10.94
CA ARG A 120 3.83 7.01 -10.01
C ARG A 120 2.77 7.92 -10.62
N PHE A 121 3.06 8.47 -11.80
CA PHE A 121 2.26 9.56 -12.38
C PHE A 121 1.14 9.06 -13.28
N SER A 122 1.26 7.87 -13.89
CA SER A 122 0.15 7.28 -14.67
C SER A 122 -0.94 6.67 -13.79
N ALA A 123 -0.71 6.46 -12.49
CA ALA A 123 -1.71 5.84 -11.62
C ALA A 123 -2.94 6.74 -11.41
N LEU A 124 -4.13 6.14 -11.50
CA LEU A 124 -5.43 6.78 -11.28
C LEU A 124 -5.78 6.88 -9.81
N GLU A 125 -5.58 5.77 -9.08
CA GLU A 125 -5.97 5.66 -7.68
C GLU A 125 -5.17 4.56 -6.96
N ARG A 126 -5.21 4.62 -5.64
CA ARG A 126 -4.64 3.63 -4.72
C ARG A 126 -5.71 3.22 -3.74
N THR A 127 -5.78 1.92 -3.49
CA THR A 127 -6.65 1.34 -2.46
C THR A 127 -5.81 0.90 -1.29
N TYR A 128 -6.15 1.39 -0.11
CA TYR A 128 -5.60 0.91 1.15
C TYR A 128 -6.68 0.22 1.97
N VAL A 129 -6.27 -0.81 2.68
CA VAL A 129 -7.10 -1.47 3.69
C VAL A 129 -6.38 -1.45 5.02
N TYR A 130 -7.11 -1.13 6.10
CA TYR A 130 -6.61 -1.21 7.46
C TYR A 130 -7.44 -2.20 8.26
N ARG A 131 -6.78 -3.17 8.89
CA ARG A 131 -7.41 -4.26 9.63
C ARG A 131 -7.31 -4.04 11.13
N VAL A 132 -8.44 -4.13 11.82
CA VAL A 132 -8.56 -3.94 13.27
C VAL A 132 -9.30 -5.13 13.87
N ALA A 133 -8.82 -5.62 14.98
CA ALA A 133 -9.57 -6.48 15.87
C ALA A 133 -10.00 -5.67 17.08
N ASP A 134 -11.31 -5.52 17.28
CA ASP A 134 -11.90 -4.88 18.44
C ASP A 134 -12.27 -5.92 19.51
N ARG A 135 -12.83 -5.47 20.65
CA ARG A 135 -13.27 -6.37 21.73
C ARG A 135 -14.17 -7.53 21.29
N SER A 136 -14.91 -7.35 20.19
CA SER A 136 -15.84 -8.36 19.67
C SER A 136 -15.19 -9.31 18.65
N SER A 137 -13.90 -9.10 18.33
CA SER A 137 -13.17 -9.90 17.34
C SER A 137 -12.35 -11.00 18.01
N GLU A 138 -12.44 -12.21 17.48
CA GLU A 138 -11.51 -13.29 17.80
C GLU A 138 -10.35 -13.26 16.80
N VAL A 139 -9.14 -12.96 17.26
CA VAL A 139 -7.97 -12.81 16.38
C VAL A 139 -7.18 -14.09 16.30
N ASP A 140 -7.01 -14.61 15.09
CA ASP A 140 -6.03 -15.66 14.85
C ASP A 140 -4.62 -15.11 15.06
N PRO A 141 -3.79 -15.72 15.94
CA PRO A 141 -2.44 -15.22 16.23
C PRO A 141 -1.51 -15.18 15.00
N ARG A 142 -1.84 -15.89 13.91
CA ARG A 142 -1.11 -15.81 12.64
C ARG A 142 -1.24 -14.44 11.98
N LEU A 143 -2.30 -13.69 12.29
CA LEU A 143 -2.55 -12.33 11.77
C LEU A 143 -1.89 -11.22 12.61
N ARG A 144 -1.17 -11.53 13.69
CA ARG A 144 -0.57 -10.54 14.60
C ARG A 144 0.31 -9.50 13.90
N GLY A 145 0.88 -9.84 12.74
CA GLY A 145 1.73 -8.94 11.94
C GLY A 145 0.97 -7.98 11.05
N CYS A 146 -0.32 -8.22 10.78
CA CYS A 146 -1.12 -7.44 9.83
C CYS A 146 -2.48 -6.97 10.37
N VAL A 147 -2.73 -7.10 11.68
CA VAL A 147 -3.96 -6.64 12.36
C VAL A 147 -3.59 -5.82 13.58
N LEU A 148 -4.26 -4.70 13.79
CA LEU A 148 -4.19 -3.94 15.03
C LEU A 148 -5.26 -4.44 16.00
N THR A 149 -4.89 -4.79 17.22
CA THR A 149 -5.85 -5.10 18.29
C THR A 149 -6.13 -3.86 19.11
N VAL A 150 -7.41 -3.62 19.41
CA VAL A 150 -7.89 -2.58 20.34
C VAL A 150 -8.86 -3.19 21.34
N ASP A 151 -8.80 -2.72 22.60
CA ASP A 151 -9.57 -3.31 23.69
C ASP A 151 -11.01 -2.80 23.79
N GLU A 152 -11.36 -1.82 22.95
CA GLU A 152 -12.67 -1.23 22.92
C GLU A 152 -13.60 -1.93 21.92
N ALA A 153 -14.90 -1.94 22.20
CA ALA A 153 -15.91 -2.19 21.19
C ALA A 153 -16.04 -0.95 20.29
N LEU A 154 -16.10 -1.14 18.97
CA LEU A 154 -16.14 -0.06 18.01
C LEU A 154 -17.54 0.11 17.43
N ASP A 155 -18.08 1.32 17.51
CA ASP A 155 -19.33 1.71 16.84
C ASP A 155 -19.03 2.01 15.36
N LEU A 156 -19.35 1.04 14.50
CA LEU A 156 -19.10 1.14 13.07
C LEU A 156 -20.00 2.18 12.37
N GLU A 157 -21.18 2.48 12.91
CA GLU A 157 -22.05 3.50 12.35
C GLU A 157 -21.42 4.88 12.52
N LEU A 158 -20.97 5.21 13.74
CA LEU A 158 -20.24 6.45 13.99
C LEU A 158 -18.94 6.54 13.18
N MET A 159 -18.20 5.43 13.06
CA MET A 159 -16.97 5.39 12.25
C MET A 159 -17.28 5.63 10.77
N ASN A 160 -18.36 5.08 10.23
CA ASN A 160 -18.78 5.31 8.85
C ASN A 160 -19.24 6.75 8.62
N ARG A 161 -19.93 7.35 9.58
CA ARG A 161 -20.30 8.78 9.54
C ARG A 161 -19.03 9.66 9.50
N ALA A 162 -18.02 9.36 10.30
CA ALA A 162 -16.72 10.06 10.23
C ALA A 162 -16.00 9.83 8.90
N ALA A 163 -15.97 8.59 8.40
CA ALA A 163 -15.33 8.24 7.14
C ALA A 163 -15.99 8.94 5.94
N SER A 164 -17.34 9.06 5.94
CA SER A 164 -18.07 9.72 4.85
C SER A 164 -17.71 11.20 4.70
N LEU A 165 -17.31 11.88 5.78
CA LEU A 165 -16.86 13.29 5.73
C LEU A 165 -15.54 13.46 4.96
N THR A 166 -14.81 12.38 4.71
CA THR A 166 -13.54 12.43 3.98
C THR A 166 -13.70 12.29 2.46
N ILE A 167 -14.90 11.92 1.99
CA ILE A 167 -15.16 11.69 0.57
C ILE A 167 -15.22 13.01 -0.19
N GLY A 168 -14.52 13.09 -1.32
CA GLY A 168 -14.41 14.28 -2.15
C GLY A 168 -13.00 14.87 -2.13
N LEU A 169 -12.88 16.07 -2.70
CA LEU A 169 -11.64 16.85 -2.72
C LEU A 169 -11.51 17.68 -1.46
N HIS A 170 -10.53 17.38 -0.61
CA HIS A 170 -10.30 18.05 0.66
C HIS A 170 -8.81 18.30 0.91
N ASP A 171 -8.52 19.29 1.76
CA ASP A 171 -7.20 19.44 2.38
C ASP A 171 -7.13 18.56 3.64
N PHE A 172 -6.32 17.53 3.62
CA PHE A 172 -6.08 16.60 4.71
C PHE A 172 -4.93 17.06 5.64
N GLY A 173 -4.68 18.35 5.77
CA GLY A 173 -3.62 18.92 6.59
C GLY A 173 -3.64 18.44 8.04
N SER A 174 -4.82 18.30 8.64
CA SER A 174 -4.98 17.78 10.01
C SER A 174 -4.59 16.32 10.19
N PHE A 175 -4.55 15.54 9.10
CA PHE A 175 -4.28 14.09 9.11
C PHE A 175 -2.96 13.72 8.45
N ALA A 176 -2.22 14.68 7.94
CA ALA A 176 -1.02 14.43 7.16
C ALA A 176 0.22 15.06 7.80
N THR A 177 1.35 14.38 7.70
CA THR A 177 2.63 14.98 8.01
C THR A 177 3.05 15.89 6.84
N PRO A 178 3.37 17.17 7.09
CA PRO A 178 3.83 18.09 6.06
C PRO A 178 5.04 17.54 5.30
N ASN A 179 5.05 17.74 3.99
CA ASN A 179 6.18 17.41 3.14
C ASN A 179 6.59 18.67 2.36
N PRO A 180 7.85 19.14 2.45
CA PRO A 180 8.29 20.33 1.74
C PRO A 180 7.98 20.25 0.22
N GLY A 181 7.33 21.27 -0.32
CA GLY A 181 6.93 21.35 -1.73
C GLY A 181 5.74 20.47 -2.14
N GLY A 182 5.13 19.74 -1.22
CA GLY A 182 3.93 18.93 -1.47
C GLY A 182 2.66 19.59 -0.91
N THR A 183 1.49 19.25 -1.49
CA THR A 183 0.18 19.60 -0.94
C THR A 183 -0.41 18.44 -0.16
N THR A 184 -1.35 18.74 0.73
CA THR A 184 -2.17 17.74 1.45
C THR A 184 -3.57 17.59 0.85
N ILE A 185 -3.84 18.28 -0.28
CA ILE A 185 -5.10 18.23 -1.01
C ILE A 185 -5.20 16.90 -1.76
N ARG A 186 -6.22 16.08 -1.46
CA ARG A 186 -6.46 14.76 -2.07
C ARG A 186 -7.94 14.58 -2.38
N GLU A 187 -8.22 13.77 -3.39
CA GLU A 187 -9.56 13.35 -3.74
C GLU A 187 -9.79 11.92 -3.25
N VAL A 188 -10.55 11.79 -2.17
CA VAL A 188 -11.00 10.49 -1.67
C VAL A 188 -12.28 10.10 -2.40
N LYS A 189 -12.26 8.95 -3.06
CA LYS A 189 -13.39 8.41 -3.85
C LYS A 189 -14.29 7.53 -3.01
N THR A 190 -13.68 6.79 -2.08
CA THR A 190 -14.37 5.81 -1.22
C THR A 190 -13.68 5.76 0.12
N ALA A 191 -14.46 5.74 1.20
CA ALA A 191 -13.97 5.51 2.55
C ALA A 191 -15.08 4.88 3.39
N TYR A 192 -14.88 3.65 3.88
CA TYR A 192 -15.89 2.97 4.70
C TYR A 192 -15.29 1.91 5.61
N TRP A 193 -16.02 1.64 6.69
CA TRP A 193 -15.76 0.58 7.66
C TRP A 193 -16.78 -0.54 7.51
N ARG A 194 -16.33 -1.77 7.65
CA ARG A 194 -17.21 -2.94 7.74
C ARG A 194 -16.64 -3.98 8.69
N ARG A 195 -17.52 -4.80 9.27
CA ARG A 195 -17.11 -6.05 9.91
C ARG A 195 -17.12 -7.15 8.86
N VAL A 196 -16.04 -7.92 8.82
CA VAL A 196 -15.97 -9.10 7.94
C VAL A 196 -16.94 -10.15 8.48
N PRO A 197 -17.87 -10.68 7.68
CA PRO A 197 -18.76 -11.75 8.11
C PRO A 197 -17.96 -12.96 8.60
N ILE A 198 -18.50 -13.66 9.59
CA ILE A 198 -17.94 -14.94 10.02
C ILE A 198 -18.25 -15.96 8.93
N THR A 199 -17.21 -16.40 8.24
CA THR A 199 -17.33 -17.36 7.14
C THR A 199 -16.54 -18.61 7.52
N PRO A 200 -17.17 -19.78 7.65
CA PRO A 200 -16.48 -21.03 7.97
C PRO A 200 -15.57 -21.44 6.80
N LEU A 201 -14.43 -22.08 7.10
CA LEU A 201 -13.52 -22.66 6.11
C LEU A 201 -14.14 -23.82 5.35
N VAL A 202 -15.00 -24.58 6.05
CA VAL A 202 -15.73 -25.71 5.45
C VAL A 202 -17.16 -25.28 5.20
N PRO A 203 -17.66 -25.35 3.94
CA PRO A 203 -19.07 -25.08 3.65
C PRO A 203 -20.02 -25.97 4.45
N ASP A 204 -21.20 -25.46 4.80
CA ASP A 204 -22.18 -26.16 5.63
C ASP A 204 -22.57 -27.53 5.06
N GLU A 205 -22.67 -27.64 3.73
CA GLU A 205 -23.00 -28.89 3.04
C GLU A 205 -21.91 -29.98 3.19
N MET A 206 -20.69 -29.58 3.54
CA MET A 206 -19.52 -30.47 3.70
C MET A 206 -19.15 -30.69 5.18
N ALA A 207 -19.79 -29.98 6.12
CA ALA A 207 -19.48 -30.07 7.52
C ALA A 207 -20.03 -31.39 8.13
N SER A 208 -19.16 -32.32 8.50
CA SER A 208 -19.55 -33.60 9.13
C SER A 208 -19.97 -33.48 10.60
N HIS A 209 -19.72 -32.35 11.24
CA HIS A 209 -20.07 -32.07 12.64
C HIS A 209 -20.55 -30.65 12.83
N GLU A 210 -21.65 -30.46 13.55
CA GLU A 210 -22.21 -29.14 13.87
C GLU A 210 -21.42 -28.38 14.95
N ALA A 211 -20.57 -29.05 15.71
CA ALA A 211 -20.00 -28.50 16.93
C ALA A 211 -18.79 -27.57 16.74
N TYR A 212 -18.09 -27.63 15.62
CA TYR A 212 -16.91 -26.79 15.38
C TYR A 212 -16.81 -26.36 13.93
N ARG A 213 -16.85 -25.03 13.73
CA ARG A 213 -16.69 -24.41 12.42
C ARG A 213 -15.51 -23.44 12.50
N THR A 214 -14.35 -23.85 12.00
CA THR A 214 -13.20 -22.96 11.89
C THR A 214 -13.52 -21.79 10.95
N PRO A 215 -13.48 -20.53 11.43
CA PRO A 215 -13.70 -19.39 10.58
C PRO A 215 -12.51 -19.15 9.65
N SER A 216 -12.76 -18.45 8.53
CA SER A 216 -11.68 -17.90 7.71
C SER A 216 -10.87 -16.86 8.50
N LEU A 217 -9.59 -16.70 8.15
CA LEU A 217 -8.63 -15.89 8.93
C LEU A 217 -9.10 -14.47 9.25
N GLU A 218 -9.78 -13.80 8.32
CA GLU A 218 -10.24 -12.42 8.51
C GLU A 218 -11.64 -12.30 9.15
N SER A 219 -12.32 -13.42 9.41
CA SER A 219 -13.67 -13.43 10.00
C SER A 219 -13.74 -12.61 11.29
N GLY A 220 -14.76 -11.77 11.39
CA GLY A 220 -15.01 -10.93 12.58
C GLY A 220 -14.14 -9.68 12.69
N LEU A 221 -13.12 -9.51 11.87
CA LEU A 221 -12.31 -8.29 11.88
C LEU A 221 -13.11 -7.06 11.43
N VAL A 222 -12.74 -5.92 11.95
CA VAL A 222 -13.19 -4.60 11.48
C VAL A 222 -12.19 -4.09 10.45
N VAL A 223 -12.69 -3.76 9.27
CA VAL A 223 -11.85 -3.40 8.12
C VAL A 223 -12.24 -2.03 7.59
N PHE A 224 -11.25 -1.15 7.46
CA PHE A 224 -11.38 0.14 6.78
C PHE A 224 -10.86 0.02 5.36
N THR A 225 -11.66 0.41 4.38
CA THR A 225 -11.24 0.53 2.98
C THR A 225 -11.27 1.99 2.57
N ILE A 226 -10.19 2.47 1.96
CA ILE A 226 -10.10 3.83 1.42
C ILE A 226 -9.48 3.81 0.03
N VAL A 227 -10.10 4.53 -0.90
CA VAL A 227 -9.63 4.71 -2.27
C VAL A 227 -9.47 6.20 -2.52
N ALA A 228 -8.30 6.61 -2.99
CA ALA A 228 -8.02 7.99 -3.36
C ALA A 228 -7.06 8.05 -4.55
N ASP A 229 -7.03 9.18 -5.21
CA ASP A 229 -6.09 9.47 -6.29
C ASP A 229 -4.62 9.45 -5.83
N ALA A 230 -4.37 9.90 -4.61
CA ALA A 230 -3.09 9.80 -3.90
C ALA A 230 -3.32 9.96 -2.38
N PHE A 231 -2.30 9.67 -1.59
CA PHE A 231 -2.32 9.87 -0.14
C PHE A 231 -1.13 10.75 0.27
N ALA A 232 -1.38 11.65 1.22
CA ALA A 232 -0.32 12.38 1.89
C ALA A 232 0.34 11.48 2.96
N ARG A 233 1.56 11.84 3.37
CA ARG A 233 2.32 11.06 4.37
C ARG A 233 1.52 10.91 5.66
N ASN A 234 1.41 9.69 6.19
CA ASN A 234 0.66 9.32 7.40
C ASN A 234 -0.87 9.52 7.32
N MET A 235 -1.44 10.01 6.21
CA MET A 235 -2.84 10.38 6.09
C MET A 235 -3.78 9.23 6.49
N VAL A 236 -3.66 8.06 5.88
CA VAL A 236 -4.56 6.92 6.15
C VAL A 236 -4.49 6.51 7.62
N ARG A 237 -3.30 6.40 8.19
CA ARG A 237 -3.11 5.99 9.59
C ARG A 237 -3.68 7.01 10.58
N SER A 238 -3.61 8.30 10.27
CA SER A 238 -4.21 9.35 11.09
C SER A 238 -5.74 9.36 10.98
N LEU A 239 -6.29 9.13 9.79
CA LEU A 239 -7.74 8.97 9.57
C LEU A 239 -8.28 7.77 10.35
N VAL A 240 -7.64 6.61 10.22
CA VAL A 240 -8.01 5.39 10.96
C VAL A 240 -7.99 5.64 12.47
N GLY A 241 -6.91 6.20 13.00
CA GLY A 241 -6.81 6.51 14.44
C GLY A 241 -7.88 7.50 14.91
N SER A 242 -8.27 8.45 14.06
CA SER A 242 -9.33 9.40 14.37
C SER A 242 -10.73 8.76 14.32
N CYS A 243 -10.99 7.89 13.34
CA CYS A 243 -12.23 7.11 13.28
C CYS A 243 -12.38 6.18 14.48
N ILE A 244 -11.31 5.49 14.90
CA ILE A 244 -11.31 4.64 16.10
C ILE A 244 -11.61 5.46 17.36
N LYS A 245 -11.07 6.69 17.50
CA LYS A 245 -11.42 7.57 18.61
C LYS A 245 -12.90 7.96 18.63
N VAL A 246 -13.50 8.12 17.46
CA VAL A 246 -14.95 8.39 17.34
C VAL A 246 -15.74 7.11 17.67
N GLY A 247 -15.43 5.99 17.07
CA GLY A 247 -16.14 4.72 17.29
C GLY A 247 -16.02 4.17 18.71
N SER A 248 -14.95 4.51 19.45
CA SER A 248 -14.77 4.18 20.86
C SER A 248 -15.41 5.20 21.83
N GLY A 249 -16.04 6.26 21.31
CA GLY A 249 -16.63 7.33 22.13
C GLY A 249 -15.62 8.28 22.79
N ARG A 250 -14.31 8.15 22.51
CA ARG A 250 -13.27 9.03 23.07
C ARG A 250 -13.32 10.45 22.48
N LYS A 251 -13.85 10.59 21.27
CA LYS A 251 -14.07 11.86 20.57
C LYS A 251 -15.42 11.85 19.88
N SER A 252 -16.02 13.04 19.72
CA SER A 252 -17.29 13.19 19.03
C SER A 252 -17.12 13.28 17.51
N LEU A 253 -18.20 13.11 16.77
CA LEU A 253 -18.23 13.30 15.32
C LEU A 253 -17.94 14.76 14.94
N GLU A 254 -18.40 15.72 15.76
CA GLU A 254 -18.15 17.15 15.58
C GLU A 254 -16.65 17.48 15.68
N TRP A 255 -15.93 16.82 16.59
CA TRP A 255 -14.47 16.95 16.65
C TRP A 255 -13.81 16.50 15.35
N PHE A 256 -14.27 15.38 14.74
CA PHE A 256 -13.75 14.92 13.47
C PHE A 256 -14.09 15.89 12.34
N ALA A 257 -15.34 16.36 12.28
CA ALA A 257 -15.80 17.34 11.30
C ALA A 257 -15.00 18.65 11.39
N GLY A 258 -14.73 19.14 12.60
CA GLY A 258 -13.89 20.33 12.82
C GLY A 258 -12.47 20.16 12.23
N LYS A 259 -11.86 18.96 12.37
CA LYS A 259 -10.56 18.67 11.77
C LYS A 259 -10.58 18.63 10.23
N MET A 260 -11.73 18.29 9.63
CA MET A 260 -11.90 18.36 8.18
C MET A 260 -12.12 19.79 7.70
N ALA A 261 -12.89 20.58 8.46
CA ALA A 261 -13.25 21.95 8.09
C ALA A 261 -12.07 22.93 8.24
N GLU A 262 -11.25 22.73 9.26
CA GLU A 262 -10.09 23.59 9.57
C GLU A 262 -8.80 22.74 9.58
N PRO A 263 -8.20 22.47 8.42
CA PRO A 263 -7.04 21.62 8.32
C PRO A 263 -5.79 22.31 8.88
N VAL A 264 -5.54 22.12 10.17
CA VAL A 264 -4.35 22.62 10.83
C VAL A 264 -3.21 21.62 10.65
N ARG A 265 -2.11 22.08 10.08
CA ARG A 265 -0.88 21.28 9.90
C ARG A 265 -0.08 21.15 11.19
N GLU A 266 -0.70 20.60 12.20
CA GLU A 266 -0.01 20.19 13.42
C GLU A 266 0.74 18.88 13.14
N GLY A 267 1.94 18.73 13.70
CA GLY A 267 2.71 17.49 13.61
C GLY A 267 1.87 16.30 14.03
N SER A 268 2.20 15.09 13.58
CA SER A 268 1.38 13.88 13.66
C SER A 268 0.66 13.73 15.00
N SER A 269 -0.57 14.17 15.07
CA SER A 269 -1.44 13.96 16.24
C SER A 269 -1.90 12.51 16.28
N GLY A 270 -0.95 11.59 16.62
CA GLY A 270 -1.24 10.20 16.91
C GLY A 270 -1.58 9.35 15.69
N THR A 271 -0.62 9.15 14.80
CA THR A 271 -0.75 8.08 13.81
C THR A 271 -0.85 6.74 14.51
N ILE A 272 -1.86 5.96 14.15
CA ILE A 272 -2.01 4.59 14.66
C ILE A 272 -0.89 3.69 14.10
N ALA A 273 -0.67 2.55 14.77
CA ALA A 273 0.36 1.58 14.40
C ALA A 273 0.28 1.16 12.91
N PRO A 274 1.40 0.87 12.25
CA PRO A 274 1.43 0.61 10.81
C PRO A 274 0.94 -0.77 10.40
N GLN A 275 1.08 -1.78 11.26
CA GLN A 275 0.88 -3.19 10.89
C GLN A 275 -0.52 -3.52 10.36
N GLY A 276 -1.57 -2.77 10.73
CA GLY A 276 -2.89 -3.00 10.17
C GLY A 276 -3.05 -2.51 8.72
N LEU A 277 -2.11 -1.68 8.22
CA LEU A 277 -2.24 -1.01 6.93
C LEU A 277 -1.57 -1.79 5.80
N THR A 278 -2.34 -2.03 4.74
CA THR A 278 -1.85 -2.66 3.50
C THR A 278 -2.26 -1.83 2.29
N LEU A 279 -1.32 -1.55 1.40
CA LEU A 279 -1.60 -1.10 0.04
C LEU A 279 -2.10 -2.29 -0.76
N GLU A 280 -3.40 -2.31 -1.10
CA GLU A 280 -4.04 -3.48 -1.72
C GLU A 280 -4.05 -3.41 -3.24
N HIS A 281 -4.17 -2.20 -3.81
CA HIS A 281 -4.27 -2.07 -5.26
C HIS A 281 -3.86 -0.70 -5.76
N ILE A 282 -3.33 -0.67 -6.99
CA ILE A 282 -3.03 0.54 -7.75
C ILE A 282 -3.69 0.39 -9.12
N ALA A 283 -4.62 1.28 -9.43
CA ALA A 283 -5.29 1.31 -10.72
C ALA A 283 -4.58 2.23 -11.72
N TYR A 284 -4.52 1.80 -12.96
CA TYR A 284 -4.01 2.55 -14.10
C TYR A 284 -5.08 2.68 -15.17
N PRO A 285 -5.04 3.73 -16.03
CA PRO A 285 -5.92 3.83 -17.18
C PRO A 285 -5.51 2.82 -18.27
N ALA A 286 -6.27 2.77 -19.35
CA ALA A 286 -5.90 2.05 -20.56
C ALA A 286 -4.55 2.54 -21.12
N ASP A 287 -3.84 1.68 -21.85
CA ASP A 287 -2.46 1.92 -22.26
C ASP A 287 -2.28 3.20 -23.09
N ASP A 288 -3.24 3.53 -23.92
CA ASP A 288 -3.28 4.75 -24.75
C ASP A 288 -3.42 6.06 -23.97
N GLN A 289 -3.86 5.99 -22.69
CA GLN A 289 -4.08 7.12 -21.80
C GLN A 289 -2.95 7.35 -20.78
N LEU A 290 -2.00 6.42 -20.68
CA LEU A 290 -0.94 6.43 -19.65
C LEU A 290 -0.08 7.70 -19.71
N ALA A 291 0.38 8.09 -20.89
CA ALA A 291 1.22 9.27 -21.10
C ALA A 291 0.48 10.57 -20.74
N ALA A 292 -0.75 10.74 -21.24
CA ALA A 292 -1.56 11.92 -20.98
C ALA A 292 -1.88 12.05 -19.47
N ARG A 293 -2.17 10.93 -18.81
CA ARG A 293 -2.38 10.92 -17.37
C ARG A 293 -1.14 11.33 -16.59
N ALA A 294 0.03 10.78 -16.94
CA ALA A 294 1.28 11.11 -16.28
C ALA A 294 1.64 12.60 -16.39
N GLU A 295 1.35 13.22 -17.53
CA GLU A 295 1.57 14.64 -17.74
C GLU A 295 0.62 15.52 -16.93
N ALA A 296 -0.67 15.20 -16.93
CA ALA A 296 -1.70 15.95 -16.21
C ALA A 296 -1.47 15.98 -14.67
N ILE A 297 -0.91 14.92 -14.09
CA ILE A 297 -0.70 14.82 -12.63
C ILE A 297 0.54 15.56 -12.14
N ARG A 298 1.46 15.93 -12.99
CA ARG A 298 2.64 16.72 -12.60
C ARG A 298 2.31 18.15 -12.18
N ALA A 299 1.13 18.65 -12.53
CA ALA A 299 0.64 19.95 -12.10
C ALA A 299 0.34 19.99 -10.58
N VAL A 300 0.64 21.12 -9.94
CA VAL A 300 0.31 21.34 -8.52
C VAL A 300 -1.19 21.51 -8.35
N ARG A 301 -1.79 20.80 -7.40
CA ARG A 301 -3.22 20.90 -7.10
C ARG A 301 -3.53 22.10 -6.22
N THR A 302 -4.66 22.73 -6.53
CA THR A 302 -5.35 23.72 -5.71
C THR A 302 -6.78 23.24 -5.40
N LEU A 303 -7.37 23.71 -4.30
CA LEU A 303 -8.80 23.52 -3.99
C LEU A 303 -9.66 24.32 -4.98
#